data_c0777cd01a5671beb86ad5ecf0a84b4e
#
_entry.id   c0777cd01a5671beb86ad5ecf0a84b4e
#
_cell.length_a   1.000
_cell.length_b   1.000
_cell.length_c   1.000
_cell.angle_alpha   90.00
_cell.angle_beta   90.00
_cell.angle_gamma   90.00
#
_symmetry.space_group_name_H-M   'P 1'
#
loop_
_entity.id
_entity.type
_entity.pdbx_description
1 polymer ?
#
loop_
_entity_poly.entity_id
_entity_poly.type
_entity_poly.pdbx_seq_one_letter_code
_entity_poly.pdbx_strand_id
1 'polypeptide(L)'
;SYLYLLKKFESLYGERPFDSMEADEIYHFLETLTQDHAKSSRRLRYAQLKAFYNFITTRCSLDMKNPCNAPLLSKTFRMPKAVSRKILDKEVVDEMIYNTQSPRDRLMLELQARCGLRIGESLKIKVSDISERKILLREPKSGKEAEVAFMPEPVAKRLNDYIKDQGLQSNDRLFPICYSTARYLIKRLGSNLHVR
;
A
#
# COMPACT_ATOMS: atom_id res chain seq x y z
N SER A 1 7.13 -9.35 -1.60
CA SER A 1 6.05 -10.09 -0.95
C SER A 1 6.60 -11.00 0.16
N TYR A 2 5.73 -11.55 0.99
CA TYR A 2 6.07 -12.55 2.02
C TYR A 2 6.66 -13.81 1.38
N LEU A 3 6.01 -14.30 0.34
CA LEU A 3 6.44 -15.47 -0.41
C LEU A 3 7.87 -15.34 -0.99
N TYR A 4 8.24 -14.15 -1.46
CA TYR A 4 9.60 -13.91 -1.95
C TYR A 4 10.65 -14.11 -0.85
N LEU A 5 10.40 -13.60 0.36
CA LEU A 5 11.30 -13.79 1.50
C LEU A 5 11.47 -15.29 1.83
N LEU A 6 10.35 -16.02 1.93
CA LEU A 6 10.38 -17.44 2.29
C LEU A 6 11.06 -18.28 1.21
N LYS A 7 10.81 -18.03 -0.08
CA LYS A 7 11.52 -18.74 -1.17
C LYS A 7 13.03 -18.48 -1.15
N LYS A 8 13.47 -17.25 -0.82
CA LYS A 8 14.90 -16.95 -0.66
C LYS A 8 15.48 -17.63 0.58
N PHE A 9 14.73 -17.68 1.67
CA PHE A 9 15.15 -18.39 2.88
C PHE A 9 15.27 -19.89 2.61
N GLU A 10 14.26 -20.49 1.99
CA GLU A 10 14.24 -21.89 1.56
C GLU A 10 15.42 -22.24 0.63
N SER A 11 15.72 -21.38 -0.35
CA SER A 11 16.82 -21.63 -1.30
C SER A 11 18.21 -21.67 -0.65
N LEU A 12 18.39 -21.10 0.55
CA LEU A 12 19.66 -21.06 1.26
C LEU A 12 19.73 -22.09 2.40
N TYR A 13 18.58 -22.40 3.01
CA TYR A 13 18.52 -23.17 4.24
C TYR A 13 17.49 -24.33 4.21
N GLY A 14 16.86 -24.58 3.06
CA GLY A 14 15.74 -25.54 2.95
C GLY A 14 16.09 -26.98 3.26
N GLU A 15 17.37 -27.36 3.20
CA GLU A 15 17.85 -28.69 3.58
C GLU A 15 18.09 -28.85 5.08
N ARG A 16 18.01 -27.74 5.84
CA ARG A 16 18.24 -27.73 7.28
C ARG A 16 16.93 -27.68 8.07
N PRO A 17 16.85 -28.35 9.22
CA PRO A 17 15.71 -28.21 10.13
C PRO A 17 15.57 -26.74 10.59
N PHE A 18 14.36 -26.21 10.63
CA PHE A 18 14.10 -24.82 11.04
C PHE A 18 14.46 -24.54 12.51
N ASP A 19 14.42 -25.56 13.35
CA ASP A 19 14.78 -25.51 14.76
C ASP A 19 16.29 -25.43 15.01
N SER A 20 17.11 -25.77 14.01
CA SER A 20 18.57 -25.68 14.06
C SER A 20 19.13 -24.30 13.70
N MET A 21 18.27 -23.35 13.34
CA MET A 21 18.70 -22.01 12.91
C MET A 21 19.03 -21.10 14.09
N GLU A 22 20.21 -20.50 14.05
CA GLU A 22 20.68 -19.59 15.06
C GLU A 22 20.44 -18.11 14.70
N ALA A 23 20.49 -17.24 15.73
CA ALA A 23 20.22 -15.82 15.55
C ALA A 23 21.22 -15.14 14.60
N ASP A 24 22.49 -15.56 14.61
CA ASP A 24 23.53 -15.00 13.75
C ASP A 24 23.31 -15.36 12.26
N GLU A 25 22.83 -16.56 11.99
CA GLU A 25 22.47 -16.96 10.62
C GLU A 25 21.28 -16.18 10.08
N ILE A 26 20.27 -15.96 10.92
CA ILE A 26 19.14 -15.09 10.60
C ILE A 26 19.61 -13.64 10.35
N TYR A 27 20.55 -13.16 11.14
CA TYR A 27 21.15 -11.84 10.96
C TYR A 27 21.83 -11.74 9.59
N HIS A 28 22.74 -12.67 9.26
CA HIS A 28 23.47 -12.67 8.00
C HIS A 28 22.53 -12.78 6.79
N PHE A 29 21.51 -13.64 6.88
CA PHE A 29 20.49 -13.73 5.84
C PHE A 29 19.77 -12.42 5.60
N LEU A 30 19.28 -11.79 6.66
CA LEU A 30 18.55 -10.53 6.54
C LEU A 30 19.45 -9.37 6.10
N GLU A 31 20.69 -9.33 6.57
CA GLU A 31 21.66 -8.30 6.17
C GLU A 31 21.96 -8.41 4.69
N THR A 32 22.32 -9.60 4.19
CA THR A 32 22.58 -9.84 2.76
C THR A 32 21.38 -9.55 1.89
N LEU A 33 20.18 -9.97 2.32
CA LEU A 33 18.95 -9.74 1.56
C LEU A 33 18.56 -8.27 1.48
N THR A 34 18.99 -7.45 2.45
CA THR A 34 18.44 -6.10 2.63
C THR A 34 19.49 -4.99 2.72
N GLN A 35 20.77 -5.26 2.41
CA GLN A 35 21.86 -4.28 2.53
C GLN A 35 21.57 -2.97 1.79
N ASP A 36 20.98 -3.05 0.59
CA ASP A 36 20.67 -1.90 -0.25
C ASP A 36 19.23 -1.37 -0.06
N HIS A 37 18.53 -1.84 0.98
CA HIS A 37 17.15 -1.46 1.20
C HIS A 37 17.01 -0.37 2.28
N ALA A 38 15.94 0.44 2.14
CA ALA A 38 15.57 1.41 3.17
C ALA A 38 15.32 0.72 4.53
N LYS A 39 15.61 1.40 5.63
CA LYS A 39 15.43 0.87 7.00
C LYS A 39 14.03 0.31 7.27
N SER A 40 12.98 0.90 6.68
CA SER A 40 11.60 0.41 6.77
C SER A 40 11.42 -0.95 6.08
N SER A 41 12.05 -1.15 4.92
CA SER A 41 12.02 -2.43 4.19
C SER A 41 12.78 -3.51 4.93
N ARG A 42 13.95 -3.18 5.48
CA ARG A 42 14.76 -4.07 6.33
C ARG A 42 13.92 -4.54 7.54
N ARG A 43 13.28 -3.60 8.24
CA ARG A 43 12.37 -3.90 9.36
C ARG A 43 11.21 -4.80 8.95
N LEU A 44 10.62 -4.55 7.77
CA LEU A 44 9.52 -5.38 7.26
C LEU A 44 9.97 -6.83 7.05
N ARG A 45 11.15 -7.05 6.43
CA ARG A 45 11.67 -8.41 6.20
C ARG A 45 11.94 -9.15 7.51
N TYR A 46 12.55 -8.47 8.47
CA TYR A 46 12.73 -9.04 9.82
C TYR A 46 11.38 -9.40 10.46
N ALA A 47 10.40 -8.51 10.42
CA ALA A 47 9.07 -8.78 10.99
C ALA A 47 8.36 -9.96 10.31
N GLN A 48 8.53 -10.11 8.99
CA GLN A 48 7.99 -11.24 8.24
C GLN A 48 8.63 -12.56 8.67
N LEU A 49 9.95 -12.61 8.79
CA LEU A 49 10.64 -13.83 9.21
C LEU A 49 10.34 -14.18 10.67
N LYS A 50 10.29 -13.17 11.55
CA LYS A 50 9.88 -13.35 12.95
C LYS A 50 8.46 -13.93 13.06
N ALA A 51 7.52 -13.44 12.26
CA ALA A 51 6.15 -13.96 12.22
C ALA A 51 6.10 -15.41 11.71
N PHE A 52 6.93 -15.76 10.74
CA PHE A 52 7.06 -17.12 10.25
C PHE A 52 7.54 -18.09 11.38
N TYR A 53 8.59 -17.71 12.11
CA TYR A 53 9.05 -18.52 13.23
C TYR A 53 8.04 -18.60 14.37
N ASN A 54 7.32 -17.51 14.67
CA ASN A 54 6.22 -17.56 15.65
C ASN A 54 5.11 -18.52 15.20
N PHE A 55 4.80 -18.55 13.90
CA PHE A 55 3.81 -19.49 13.37
C PHE A 55 4.28 -20.94 13.55
N ILE A 56 5.53 -21.25 13.21
CA ILE A 56 6.07 -22.61 13.36
C ILE A 56 6.06 -23.05 14.84
N THR A 57 6.59 -22.22 15.74
CA THR A 57 6.63 -22.55 17.17
C THR A 57 5.25 -22.78 17.76
N THR A 58 4.24 -22.01 17.32
CA THR A 58 2.87 -22.11 17.86
C THR A 58 2.06 -23.25 17.21
N ARG A 59 2.18 -23.44 15.90
CA ARG A 59 1.33 -24.39 15.16
C ARG A 59 1.92 -25.79 15.10
N CYS A 60 3.22 -25.91 15.02
CA CYS A 60 3.90 -27.21 14.94
C CYS A 60 4.28 -27.75 16.31
N SER A 61 3.93 -27.06 17.40
CA SER A 61 4.22 -27.44 18.80
C SER A 61 5.70 -27.81 19.02
N LEU A 62 6.59 -27.16 18.28
CA LEU A 62 8.02 -27.37 18.40
C LEU A 62 8.52 -26.65 19.67
N ASP A 63 9.19 -27.39 20.53
CA ASP A 63 9.87 -26.84 21.73
C ASP A 63 11.16 -26.12 21.31
N MET A 64 11.02 -25.11 20.45
CA MET A 64 12.12 -24.26 20.00
C MET A 64 11.88 -22.79 20.34
N LYS A 65 12.94 -22.07 20.65
CA LYS A 65 12.90 -20.63 20.78
C LYS A 65 12.98 -19.97 19.41
N ASN A 66 12.12 -19.01 19.15
CA ASN A 66 12.19 -18.22 17.93
C ASN A 66 13.53 -17.47 17.84
N PRO A 67 14.44 -17.79 16.90
CA PRO A 67 15.77 -17.18 16.80
C PRO A 67 15.66 -15.67 16.48
N CYS A 68 14.58 -15.21 15.86
CA CYS A 68 14.33 -13.78 15.61
C CYS A 68 14.06 -12.97 16.90
N ASN A 69 13.90 -13.60 18.07
CA ASN A 69 13.72 -12.87 19.33
C ASN A 69 15.05 -12.40 19.95
N ALA A 70 16.20 -12.76 19.37
CA ALA A 70 17.49 -12.34 19.86
C ALA A 70 17.61 -10.80 19.93
N PRO A 71 18.20 -10.26 21.02
CA PRO A 71 18.37 -8.81 21.19
C PRO A 71 19.14 -8.14 20.06
N LEU A 72 20.12 -8.82 19.49
CA LEU A 72 20.90 -8.35 18.33
C LEU A 72 19.97 -7.99 17.17
N LEU A 73 19.09 -8.91 16.75
CA LEU A 73 18.17 -8.72 15.64
C LEU A 73 17.17 -7.60 15.91
N SER A 74 16.61 -7.57 17.12
CA SER A 74 15.62 -6.55 17.49
C SER A 74 16.21 -5.13 17.52
N LYS A 75 17.49 -4.98 17.88
CA LYS A 75 18.21 -3.70 17.84
C LYS A 75 18.57 -3.30 16.41
N THR A 76 19.14 -4.21 15.62
CA THR A 76 19.62 -3.94 14.25
C THR A 76 18.47 -3.57 13.31
N PHE A 77 17.37 -4.31 13.39
CA PHE A 77 16.20 -4.09 12.52
C PHE A 77 15.11 -3.21 13.17
N ARG A 78 15.48 -2.40 14.16
CA ARG A 78 14.56 -1.45 14.80
C ARG A 78 14.12 -0.38 13.81
N MET A 79 12.82 -0.03 13.85
CA MET A 79 12.35 1.15 13.16
C MET A 79 12.98 2.40 13.78
N PRO A 80 13.53 3.30 12.97
CA PRO A 80 13.81 4.64 13.46
C PRO A 80 12.51 5.27 13.98
N LYS A 81 12.62 6.18 14.95
CA LYS A 81 11.46 6.98 15.40
C LYS A 81 10.75 7.50 14.16
N ALA A 82 9.43 7.37 14.14
CA ALA A 82 8.62 7.76 13.00
C ALA A 82 8.95 9.22 12.63
N VAL A 83 9.53 9.42 11.46
CA VAL A 83 9.62 10.75 10.88
C VAL A 83 8.19 11.13 10.52
N SER A 84 7.68 12.22 11.11
CA SER A 84 6.38 12.76 10.75
C SER A 84 6.37 12.98 9.24
N ARG A 85 5.46 12.32 8.53
CA ARG A 85 5.27 12.59 7.10
C ARG A 85 4.71 13.99 6.97
N LYS A 86 5.28 14.79 6.08
CA LYS A 86 4.72 16.10 5.74
C LYS A 86 3.32 15.88 5.17
N ILE A 87 2.34 16.44 5.83
CA ILE A 87 0.96 16.51 5.34
C ILE A 87 0.90 17.74 4.44
N LEU A 88 0.34 17.60 3.25
CA LEU A 88 0.15 18.72 2.34
C LEU A 88 -0.98 19.62 2.85
N ASP A 89 -0.77 20.91 2.77
CA ASP A 89 -1.81 21.87 3.04
C ASP A 89 -2.94 21.75 2.02
N LYS A 90 -4.15 22.07 2.44
CA LYS A 90 -5.35 21.93 1.60
C LYS A 90 -5.21 22.73 0.30
N GLU A 91 -4.67 23.93 0.40
CA GLU A 91 -4.46 24.86 -0.72
C GLU A 91 -3.55 24.25 -1.79
N VAL A 92 -2.48 23.55 -1.37
CA VAL A 92 -1.56 22.84 -2.29
C VAL A 92 -2.29 21.69 -3.01
N VAL A 93 -3.13 20.96 -2.29
CA VAL A 93 -3.92 19.86 -2.90
C VAL A 93 -4.95 20.43 -3.88
N ASP A 94 -5.59 21.55 -3.53
CA ASP A 94 -6.55 22.24 -4.40
C ASP A 94 -5.88 22.76 -5.67
N GLU A 95 -4.67 23.29 -5.56
CA GLU A 95 -3.87 23.74 -6.70
C GLU A 95 -3.45 22.58 -7.59
N MET A 96 -3.05 21.44 -7.02
CA MET A 96 -2.76 20.22 -7.80
C MET A 96 -3.97 19.79 -8.62
N ILE A 97 -5.15 19.78 -8.02
CA ILE A 97 -6.41 19.43 -8.69
C ILE A 97 -6.73 20.44 -9.80
N TYR A 98 -6.62 21.72 -9.49
CA TYR A 98 -6.93 22.79 -10.43
C TYR A 98 -6.03 22.76 -11.68
N ASN A 99 -4.72 22.56 -11.48
CA ASN A 99 -3.73 22.53 -12.57
C ASN A 99 -3.75 21.21 -13.39
N THR A 100 -4.60 20.26 -13.01
CA THR A 100 -4.72 19.00 -13.76
C THR A 100 -5.65 19.17 -14.96
N GLN A 101 -5.09 19.11 -16.18
CA GLN A 101 -5.82 19.35 -17.42
C GLN A 101 -6.74 18.20 -17.82
N SER A 102 -6.33 16.96 -17.59
CA SER A 102 -7.12 15.77 -17.91
C SER A 102 -8.34 15.64 -16.98
N PRO A 103 -9.59 15.65 -17.51
CA PRO A 103 -10.79 15.48 -16.68
C PRO A 103 -10.78 14.20 -15.85
N ARG A 104 -10.30 13.09 -16.44
CA ARG A 104 -10.14 11.80 -15.76
C ARG A 104 -9.22 11.94 -14.54
N ASP A 105 -8.05 12.50 -14.76
CA ASP A 105 -6.99 12.58 -13.75
C ASP A 105 -7.38 13.56 -12.63
N ARG A 106 -7.99 14.68 -13.01
CA ARG A 106 -8.56 15.66 -12.08
C ARG A 106 -9.63 15.03 -11.18
N LEU A 107 -10.58 14.30 -11.76
CA LEU A 107 -11.65 13.63 -11.03
C LEU A 107 -11.10 12.56 -10.09
N MET A 108 -10.09 11.79 -10.53
CA MET A 108 -9.42 10.81 -9.68
C MET A 108 -8.77 11.47 -8.45
N LEU A 109 -8.12 12.61 -8.61
CA LEU A 109 -7.54 13.39 -7.50
C LEU A 109 -8.62 13.95 -6.58
N GLU A 110 -9.73 14.46 -7.14
CA GLU A 110 -10.86 14.95 -6.35
C GLU A 110 -11.47 13.84 -5.48
N LEU A 111 -11.67 12.66 -6.02
CA LEU A 111 -12.20 11.52 -5.25
C LEU A 111 -11.26 11.13 -4.12
N GLN A 112 -9.95 11.12 -4.35
CA GLN A 112 -8.98 10.84 -3.30
C GLN A 112 -8.97 11.95 -2.22
N ALA A 113 -8.95 13.22 -2.62
CA ALA A 113 -8.83 14.34 -1.70
C ALA A 113 -10.12 14.65 -0.94
N ARG A 114 -11.29 14.52 -1.59
CA ARG A 114 -12.59 14.93 -1.04
C ARG A 114 -13.37 13.78 -0.43
N CYS A 115 -13.15 12.55 -0.91
CA CYS A 115 -13.88 11.37 -0.43
C CYS A 115 -12.98 10.43 0.38
N GLY A 116 -11.70 10.75 0.56
CA GLY A 116 -10.74 9.95 1.33
C GLY A 116 -10.36 8.62 0.70
N LEU A 117 -10.55 8.46 -0.62
CA LEU A 117 -10.27 7.21 -1.30
C LEU A 117 -8.77 6.96 -1.44
N ARG A 118 -8.36 5.71 -1.20
CA ARG A 118 -7.01 5.28 -1.55
C ARG A 118 -6.91 5.10 -3.06
N ILE A 119 -5.73 5.35 -3.62
CA ILE A 119 -5.47 5.19 -5.07
C ILE A 119 -5.90 3.82 -5.59
N GLY A 120 -5.61 2.75 -4.85
CA GLY A 120 -6.02 1.39 -5.23
C GLY A 120 -7.53 1.16 -5.19
N GLU A 121 -8.25 1.85 -4.33
CA GLU A 121 -9.71 1.85 -4.28
C GLU A 121 -10.27 2.63 -5.47
N SER A 122 -9.78 3.85 -5.71
CA SER A 122 -10.21 4.67 -6.86
C SER A 122 -10.08 3.93 -8.20
N LEU A 123 -9.00 3.18 -8.41
CA LEU A 123 -8.75 2.45 -9.66
C LEU A 123 -9.63 1.20 -9.85
N LYS A 124 -10.31 0.75 -8.79
CA LYS A 124 -11.22 -0.41 -8.87
C LYS A 124 -12.67 -0.02 -9.09
N ILE A 125 -13.05 1.25 -8.89
CA ILE A 125 -14.43 1.73 -8.98
C ILE A 125 -14.98 1.50 -10.39
N LYS A 126 -16.14 0.90 -10.45
CA LYS A 126 -16.98 0.78 -11.65
C LYS A 126 -18.12 1.78 -11.60
N VAL A 127 -18.72 2.07 -12.74
CA VAL A 127 -19.92 2.93 -12.80
C VAL A 127 -21.05 2.35 -11.95
N SER A 128 -21.22 1.02 -11.93
CA SER A 128 -22.21 0.32 -11.10
C SER A 128 -22.02 0.46 -9.57
N ASP A 129 -20.85 0.92 -9.13
CA ASP A 129 -20.57 1.13 -7.72
C ASP A 129 -21.01 2.52 -7.22
N ILE A 130 -21.53 3.36 -8.14
CA ILE A 130 -21.94 4.73 -7.86
C ILE A 130 -23.46 4.81 -7.77
N SER A 131 -23.95 5.41 -6.69
CA SER A 131 -25.36 5.70 -6.49
C SER A 131 -25.49 7.10 -5.89
N GLU A 132 -26.03 8.05 -6.64
CA GLU A 132 -26.16 9.45 -6.22
C GLU A 132 -24.82 10.04 -5.74
N ARG A 133 -24.70 10.25 -4.43
CA ARG A 133 -23.52 10.79 -3.77
C ARG A 133 -22.71 9.74 -3.01
N LYS A 134 -22.93 8.46 -3.30
CA LYS A 134 -22.29 7.33 -2.61
C LYS A 134 -21.45 6.52 -3.59
N ILE A 135 -20.32 6.05 -3.12
CA ILE A 135 -19.46 5.10 -3.82
C ILE A 135 -19.32 3.85 -2.94
N LEU A 136 -19.72 2.72 -3.47
CA LEU A 136 -19.52 1.42 -2.82
C LEU A 136 -18.08 0.95 -3.08
N LEU A 137 -17.32 0.80 -2.01
CA LEU A 137 -15.95 0.26 -2.06
C LEU A 137 -16.01 -1.23 -1.76
N ARG A 138 -15.75 -2.05 -2.77
CA ARG A 138 -15.67 -3.50 -2.63
C ARG A 138 -14.28 -3.90 -2.15
N GLU A 139 -14.20 -4.85 -1.23
CA GLU A 139 -12.92 -5.34 -0.68
C GLU A 139 -12.02 -4.20 -0.14
N PRO A 140 -12.50 -3.35 0.77
CA PRO A 140 -11.68 -2.30 1.35
C PRO A 140 -10.54 -2.91 2.17
N LYS A 141 -9.43 -2.17 2.28
CA LYS A 141 -8.24 -2.61 3.04
C LYS A 141 -8.53 -2.87 4.54
N SER A 142 -9.65 -2.41 5.05
CA SER A 142 -10.10 -2.63 6.43
C SER A 142 -10.46 -4.09 6.76
N GLY A 143 -10.59 -4.94 5.74
CA GLY A 143 -11.05 -6.33 5.89
C GLY A 143 -12.58 -6.49 6.01
N LYS A 144 -13.35 -5.41 5.87
CA LYS A 144 -14.81 -5.47 5.75
C LYS A 144 -15.19 -5.91 4.34
N GLU A 145 -16.39 -6.48 4.20
CA GLU A 145 -16.90 -6.89 2.86
C GLU A 145 -17.12 -5.68 1.94
N ALA A 146 -17.58 -4.56 2.48
CA ALA A 146 -17.78 -3.32 1.76
C ALA A 146 -17.72 -2.10 2.69
N GLU A 147 -17.38 -0.96 2.12
CA GLU A 147 -17.46 0.37 2.75
C GLU A 147 -18.15 1.34 1.78
N VAL A 148 -18.75 2.39 2.31
CA VAL A 148 -19.37 3.44 1.52
C VAL A 148 -18.61 4.74 1.74
N ALA A 149 -18.15 5.35 0.65
CA ALA A 149 -17.61 6.69 0.64
C ALA A 149 -18.66 7.69 0.16
N PHE A 150 -18.71 8.87 0.76
CA PHE A 150 -19.63 9.94 0.38
C PHE A 150 -18.93 11.02 -0.42
N MET A 151 -19.58 11.48 -1.47
CA MET A 151 -19.08 12.55 -2.33
C MET A 151 -19.75 13.89 -1.99
N PRO A 152 -18.99 14.99 -1.96
CA PRO A 152 -19.57 16.31 -2.04
C PRO A 152 -20.39 16.46 -3.36
N GLU A 153 -21.49 17.20 -3.30
CA GLU A 153 -22.38 17.38 -4.46
C GLU A 153 -21.66 17.87 -5.72
N PRO A 154 -20.75 18.86 -5.68
CA PRO A 154 -20.02 19.30 -6.87
C PRO A 154 -19.14 18.18 -7.49
N VAL A 155 -18.62 17.26 -6.67
CA VAL A 155 -17.81 16.12 -7.15
C VAL A 155 -18.72 15.09 -7.81
N ALA A 156 -19.87 14.80 -7.20
CA ALA A 156 -20.85 13.87 -7.75
C ALA A 156 -21.38 14.36 -9.12
N LYS A 157 -21.63 15.67 -9.25
CA LYS A 157 -22.04 16.26 -10.53
C LYS A 157 -20.96 16.06 -11.59
N ARG A 158 -19.70 16.45 -11.32
CA ARG A 158 -18.60 16.27 -12.27
C ARG A 158 -18.36 14.81 -12.63
N LEU A 159 -18.55 13.90 -11.69
CA LEU A 159 -18.46 12.46 -11.93
C LEU A 159 -19.53 11.99 -12.91
N ASN A 160 -20.78 12.40 -12.72
CA ASN A 160 -21.88 12.05 -13.62
C ASN A 160 -21.68 12.65 -15.02
N ASP A 161 -21.21 13.89 -15.10
CA ASP A 161 -20.89 14.54 -16.38
C ASP A 161 -19.77 13.77 -17.09
N TYR A 162 -18.70 13.41 -16.37
CA TYR A 162 -17.60 12.60 -16.91
C TYR A 162 -18.05 11.24 -17.44
N ILE A 163 -18.91 10.53 -16.69
CA ILE A 163 -19.45 9.23 -17.11
C ILE A 163 -20.21 9.37 -18.43
N LYS A 164 -21.03 10.41 -18.56
CA LYS A 164 -21.82 10.70 -19.78
C LYS A 164 -20.89 11.06 -20.94
N ASP A 165 -19.96 11.97 -20.73
CA ASP A 165 -19.05 12.47 -21.77
C ASP A 165 -18.13 11.37 -22.31
N GLN A 166 -17.74 10.41 -21.47
CA GLN A 166 -16.93 9.26 -21.88
C GLN A 166 -17.77 8.06 -22.37
N GLY A 167 -19.09 8.12 -22.30
CA GLY A 167 -19.99 7.03 -22.69
C GLY A 167 -19.81 5.76 -21.87
N LEU A 168 -19.38 5.87 -20.60
CA LEU A 168 -19.07 4.71 -19.76
C LEU A 168 -20.33 3.92 -19.41
N GLN A 169 -20.22 2.60 -19.54
CA GLN A 169 -21.28 1.66 -19.22
C GLN A 169 -21.17 1.17 -17.77
N SER A 170 -22.20 0.55 -17.23
CA SER A 170 -22.32 0.11 -15.84
C SER A 170 -21.13 -0.70 -15.35
N ASN A 171 -20.56 -1.59 -16.19
CA ASN A 171 -19.42 -2.45 -15.81
C ASN A 171 -18.04 -1.83 -16.08
N ASP A 172 -17.99 -0.65 -16.70
CA ASP A 172 -16.72 0.00 -16.99
C ASP A 172 -16.07 0.57 -15.73
N ARG A 173 -14.74 0.53 -15.72
CA ARG A 173 -13.97 1.23 -14.68
C ARG A 173 -13.97 2.73 -14.97
N LEU A 174 -14.14 3.53 -13.91
CA LEU A 174 -14.03 4.99 -14.02
C LEU A 174 -12.66 5.43 -14.55
N PHE A 175 -11.60 4.77 -14.08
CA PHE A 175 -10.22 5.13 -14.40
C PHE A 175 -9.47 3.91 -14.92
N PRO A 176 -9.50 3.66 -16.26
CA PRO A 176 -8.87 2.50 -16.88
C PRO A 176 -7.34 2.70 -17.01
N ILE A 177 -6.67 3.02 -15.90
CA ILE A 177 -5.20 3.16 -15.82
C ILE A 177 -4.64 2.24 -14.74
N CYS A 178 -3.35 1.90 -14.85
CA CYS A 178 -2.69 1.10 -13.84
C CYS A 178 -2.17 1.95 -12.66
N TYR A 179 -1.87 1.30 -11.56
CA TYR A 179 -1.36 1.93 -10.34
C TYR A 179 -0.08 2.75 -10.57
N SER A 180 0.84 2.23 -11.38
CA SER A 180 2.10 2.93 -11.69
C SER A 180 1.86 4.23 -12.45
N THR A 181 0.92 4.24 -13.41
CA THR A 181 0.54 5.45 -14.15
C THR A 181 -0.07 6.50 -13.24
N ALA A 182 -1.02 6.09 -12.38
CA ALA A 182 -1.64 7.01 -11.42
C ALA A 182 -0.61 7.58 -10.42
N ARG A 183 0.31 6.74 -9.93
CA ARG A 183 1.39 7.19 -9.04
C ARG A 183 2.36 8.16 -9.74
N TYR A 184 2.70 7.88 -10.99
CA TYR A 184 3.56 8.78 -11.78
C TYR A 184 2.91 10.15 -11.98
N LEU A 185 1.61 10.18 -12.30
CA LEU A 185 0.85 11.41 -12.43
C LEU A 185 0.94 12.26 -11.16
N ILE A 186 0.62 11.69 -10.00
CA ILE A 186 0.65 12.39 -8.71
C ILE A 186 2.07 12.92 -8.42
N LYS A 187 3.09 12.10 -8.67
CA LYS A 187 4.48 12.52 -8.48
C LYS A 187 4.86 13.69 -9.38
N ARG A 188 4.46 13.66 -10.65
CA ARG A 188 4.73 14.74 -11.62
C ARG A 188 4.05 16.05 -11.19
N LEU A 189 2.78 15.98 -10.79
CA LEU A 189 2.04 17.16 -10.30
C LEU A 189 2.69 17.76 -9.05
N GLY A 190 3.07 16.91 -8.09
CA GLY A 190 3.78 17.37 -6.89
C GLY A 190 5.13 18.01 -7.21
N SER A 191 5.88 17.47 -8.19
CA SER A 191 7.16 18.04 -8.60
C SER A 191 6.99 19.44 -9.21
N ASN A 192 5.93 19.66 -9.98
CA ASN A 192 5.63 20.96 -10.59
C ASN A 192 5.31 22.04 -9.54
N LEU A 193 4.81 21.64 -8.38
CA LEU A 193 4.49 22.53 -7.25
C LEU A 193 5.58 22.49 -6.15
N HIS A 194 6.78 22.01 -6.48
CA HIS A 194 7.88 21.87 -5.52
C HIS A 194 7.55 21.09 -4.25
N VAL A 195 6.53 20.23 -4.31
CA VAL A 195 6.16 19.32 -3.23
C VAL A 195 7.08 18.09 -3.28
N ARG A 196 7.90 17.89 -2.25
CA ARG A 196 8.81 16.74 -2.10
C ARG A 196 8.27 15.71 -1.11
#